data_e2e1a46b81890b7e7dceeba2acfcba7f
#
_entry.id   e2e1a46b81890b7e7dceeba2acfcba7f
#
_cell.length_a   1.000
_cell.length_b   1.000
_cell.length_c   1.000
_cell.angle_alpha   90.00
_cell.angle_beta   90.00
_cell.angle_gamma   90.00
#
_symmetry.space_group_name_H-M   'P 1'
#
loop_
_entity.id
_entity.type
_entity.pdbx_description
1 polymer ?
#
loop_
_entity_poly.entity_id
_entity_poly.type
_entity_poly.pdbx_seq_one_letter_code
_entity_poly.pdbx_strand_id
1 'polypeptide(L)'
;MRSLASRPRFGYTRFMTKTALQKKLFSMQDTVYRRFQQKLLPTLPGETIIGIRTPALRSFSKEFAKTPDAKKFIKKLPHVYYEENNVHAFIIETIADFDDVVAALDEFLPYVDNWATCDSMSPKALEKNIPALYKKAQEWIASGKTYTVRFGIGILMRFFLDERFTLSSAALVSKIRSDEYYINMMVAWYFATALAKQYDAVLPFIEKKRLDVWTHNKTIQKAIESYRVPDDRKKYLRNLKLKP
;
A
#
# COMPACT_ATOMS: atom_id res chain seq x y z
N MET A 1 7.73 -24.22 -10.28
CA MET A 1 6.36 -24.46 -9.79
C MET A 1 6.44 -24.86 -8.33
N ARG A 2 6.33 -23.96 -7.40
CA ARG A 2 6.15 -24.25 -5.97
C ARG A 2 4.87 -23.60 -5.51
N SER A 3 4.05 -24.42 -4.87
CA SER A 3 2.72 -24.24 -4.30
C SER A 3 2.51 -22.86 -3.69
N LEU A 4 1.50 -22.16 -4.20
CA LEU A 4 0.77 -21.12 -3.47
C LEU A 4 0.33 -21.75 -2.13
N ALA A 5 0.91 -21.27 -1.02
CA ALA A 5 0.48 -21.64 0.31
C ALA A 5 -1.03 -21.37 0.41
N SER A 6 -1.81 -22.43 0.39
CA SER A 6 -3.25 -22.40 0.52
C SER A 6 -3.59 -21.78 1.87
N ARG A 7 -4.13 -20.55 1.83
CA ARG A 7 -4.84 -19.98 2.97
C ARG A 7 -5.91 -20.99 3.40
N PRO A 8 -6.15 -21.21 4.70
CA PRO A 8 -7.26 -22.05 5.14
C PRO A 8 -8.53 -21.48 4.49
N ARG A 9 -9.20 -22.30 3.67
CA ARG A 9 -10.55 -22.04 3.18
C ARG A 9 -11.47 -22.10 4.41
N PHE A 10 -11.63 -20.96 5.07
CA PHE A 10 -12.76 -20.79 5.96
C PHE A 10 -14.01 -20.93 5.10
N GLY A 11 -14.75 -22.02 5.29
CA GLY A 11 -16.02 -22.26 4.60
C GLY A 11 -17.00 -21.13 4.90
N TYR A 12 -17.12 -20.17 3.99
CA TYR A 12 -18.04 -19.04 4.06
C TYR A 12 -19.47 -19.43 3.71
N THR A 13 -19.95 -20.54 4.25
CA THR A 13 -21.36 -20.97 4.11
C THR A 13 -22.00 -21.14 5.48
N ARG A 14 -21.95 -20.09 6.29
CA ARG A 14 -22.84 -19.92 7.41
C ARG A 14 -23.48 -18.54 7.25
N PHE A 15 -24.81 -18.48 7.21
CA PHE A 15 -25.58 -17.22 7.23
C PHE A 15 -25.27 -16.46 8.53
N MET A 16 -24.13 -15.79 8.58
CA MET A 16 -23.81 -14.90 9.69
C MET A 16 -24.67 -13.64 9.54
N THR A 17 -25.47 -13.34 10.53
CA THR A 17 -26.24 -12.10 10.59
C THR A 17 -25.28 -10.91 10.49
N LYS A 18 -25.50 -10.06 9.47
CA LYS A 18 -24.67 -8.86 9.28
C LYS A 18 -24.70 -7.97 10.52
N THR A 19 -23.53 -7.48 10.92
CA THR A 19 -23.41 -6.49 12.00
C THR A 19 -24.11 -5.17 11.62
N ALA A 20 -24.39 -4.31 12.60
CA ALA A 20 -24.97 -3.00 12.34
C ALA A 20 -24.10 -2.18 11.36
N LEU A 21 -22.77 -2.22 11.54
CA LEU A 21 -21.82 -1.59 10.60
C LEU A 21 -21.95 -2.16 9.19
N GLN A 22 -21.94 -3.48 9.04
CA GLN A 22 -22.06 -4.11 7.72
C GLN A 22 -23.40 -3.77 7.06
N LYS A 23 -24.53 -3.79 7.79
CA LYS A 23 -25.82 -3.33 7.24
C LYS A 23 -25.74 -1.91 6.72
N LYS A 24 -25.09 -1.01 7.46
CA LYS A 24 -24.88 0.39 7.06
C LYS A 24 -24.01 0.48 5.79
N LEU A 25 -22.89 -0.25 5.73
CA LEU A 25 -22.02 -0.28 4.55
C LEU A 25 -22.80 -0.81 3.31
N PHE A 26 -23.55 -1.89 3.45
CA PHE A 26 -24.37 -2.42 2.35
C PHE A 26 -25.46 -1.43 1.87
N SER A 27 -25.99 -0.58 2.75
CA SER A 27 -26.94 0.47 2.33
C SER A 27 -26.31 1.57 1.45
N MET A 28 -24.96 1.64 1.42
CA MET A 28 -24.19 2.58 0.60
C MET A 28 -23.63 1.95 -0.68
N GLN A 29 -24.01 0.70 -0.99
CA GLN A 29 -23.49 -0.05 -2.12
C GLN A 29 -23.85 0.61 -3.47
N ASP A 30 -22.85 0.71 -4.35
CA ASP A 30 -22.98 1.00 -5.77
C ASP A 30 -22.56 -0.25 -6.56
N THR A 31 -23.53 -0.95 -7.14
CA THR A 31 -23.29 -2.22 -7.84
C THR A 31 -22.50 -2.06 -9.14
N VAL A 32 -22.55 -0.88 -9.79
CA VAL A 32 -21.73 -0.57 -10.97
C VAL A 32 -20.28 -0.37 -10.54
N TYR A 33 -20.07 0.40 -9.48
CA TYR A 33 -18.75 0.64 -8.92
C TYR A 33 -18.13 -0.64 -8.34
N ARG A 34 -18.94 -1.51 -7.73
CA ARG A 34 -18.49 -2.84 -7.27
C ARG A 34 -17.84 -3.64 -8.41
N ARG A 35 -18.50 -3.73 -9.57
CA ARG A 35 -17.95 -4.46 -10.73
C ARG A 35 -16.63 -3.87 -11.24
N PHE A 36 -16.48 -2.56 -11.17
CA PHE A 36 -15.24 -1.88 -11.49
C PHE A 36 -14.14 -2.23 -10.47
N GLN A 37 -14.43 -2.15 -9.17
CA GLN A 37 -13.46 -2.49 -8.12
C GLN A 37 -13.00 -3.94 -8.17
N GLN A 38 -13.90 -4.89 -8.44
CA GLN A 38 -13.56 -6.31 -8.58
C GLN A 38 -12.48 -6.55 -9.66
N LYS A 39 -12.51 -5.78 -10.75
CA LYS A 39 -11.47 -5.85 -11.79
C LYS A 39 -10.13 -5.28 -11.33
N LEU A 40 -10.14 -4.29 -10.46
CA LEU A 40 -8.92 -3.65 -9.92
C LEU A 40 -8.28 -4.46 -8.80
N LEU A 41 -9.04 -5.30 -8.12
CA LEU A 41 -8.62 -6.05 -6.93
C LEU A 41 -8.72 -7.57 -7.16
N PRO A 42 -7.98 -8.11 -8.14
CA PRO A 42 -8.11 -9.52 -8.54
C PRO A 42 -7.64 -10.51 -7.46
N THR A 43 -6.96 -10.02 -6.43
CA THR A 43 -6.51 -10.83 -5.28
C THR A 43 -7.61 -11.05 -4.24
N LEU A 44 -8.70 -10.26 -4.28
CA LEU A 44 -9.80 -10.39 -3.35
C LEU A 44 -10.95 -11.22 -3.96
N PRO A 45 -11.57 -12.10 -3.15
CA PRO A 45 -12.82 -12.73 -3.56
C PRO A 45 -13.90 -11.67 -3.85
N GLY A 46 -14.57 -11.77 -5.01
CA GLY A 46 -15.51 -10.73 -5.44
C GLY A 46 -16.69 -10.51 -4.48
N GLU A 47 -17.06 -11.53 -3.68
CA GLU A 47 -18.08 -11.45 -2.64
C GLU A 47 -17.67 -10.61 -1.44
N THR A 48 -16.37 -10.41 -1.22
CA THR A 48 -15.85 -9.59 -0.12
C THR A 48 -15.80 -8.08 -0.45
N ILE A 49 -16.18 -7.71 -1.68
CA ILE A 49 -16.22 -6.31 -2.12
C ILE A 49 -17.70 -5.85 -2.14
N ILE A 50 -18.03 -4.86 -1.33
CA ILE A 50 -19.38 -4.25 -1.27
C ILE A 50 -19.56 -3.29 -2.45
N GLY A 51 -18.57 -2.47 -2.78
CA GLY A 51 -18.60 -1.47 -3.83
C GLY A 51 -19.11 -0.12 -3.32
N ILE A 52 -18.34 0.54 -2.47
CA ILE A 52 -18.66 1.87 -1.97
C ILE A 52 -17.63 2.87 -2.50
N ARG A 53 -18.08 4.00 -3.05
CA ARG A 53 -17.18 5.04 -3.55
C ARG A 53 -16.35 5.64 -2.42
N THR A 54 -15.06 5.76 -2.64
CA THR A 54 -14.08 6.18 -1.63
C THR A 54 -14.45 7.50 -0.92
N PRO A 55 -14.94 8.57 -1.58
CA PRO A 55 -15.34 9.79 -0.88
C PRO A 55 -16.46 9.57 0.13
N ALA A 56 -17.48 8.78 -0.23
CA ALA A 56 -18.58 8.44 0.66
C ALA A 56 -18.11 7.60 1.85
N LEU A 57 -17.22 6.63 1.60
CA LEU A 57 -16.67 5.78 2.65
C LEU A 57 -15.79 6.58 3.61
N ARG A 58 -14.96 7.51 3.11
CA ARG A 58 -14.15 8.42 3.96
C ARG A 58 -15.03 9.31 4.83
N SER A 59 -16.07 9.92 4.27
CA SER A 59 -17.03 10.74 5.02
C SER A 59 -17.70 9.93 6.14
N PHE A 60 -18.20 8.75 5.81
CA PHE A 60 -18.76 7.83 6.79
C PHE A 60 -17.75 7.46 7.88
N SER A 61 -16.53 7.07 7.52
CA SER A 61 -15.50 6.64 8.48
C SER A 61 -15.12 7.74 9.46
N LYS A 62 -15.08 9.00 9.00
CA LYS A 62 -14.79 10.17 9.86
C LYS A 62 -15.86 10.36 10.94
N GLU A 63 -17.12 10.16 10.61
CA GLU A 63 -18.20 10.25 11.61
C GLU A 63 -18.25 9.00 12.50
N PHE A 64 -18.07 7.83 11.92
CA PHE A 64 -18.03 6.57 12.67
C PHE A 64 -16.89 6.55 13.69
N ALA A 65 -15.71 7.09 13.36
CA ALA A 65 -14.56 7.18 14.27
C ALA A 65 -14.87 7.87 15.60
N LYS A 66 -15.88 8.76 15.64
CA LYS A 66 -16.30 9.46 16.85
C LYS A 66 -17.17 8.61 17.80
N THR A 67 -17.60 7.44 17.36
CA THR A 67 -18.52 6.58 18.11
C THR A 67 -17.79 5.57 19.01
N PRO A 68 -18.38 5.13 20.13
CA PRO A 68 -17.81 4.04 20.93
C PRO A 68 -17.63 2.73 20.17
N ASP A 69 -18.47 2.48 19.14
CA ASP A 69 -18.42 1.27 18.36
C ASP A 69 -17.20 1.20 17.44
N ALA A 70 -16.66 2.35 17.03
CA ALA A 70 -15.41 2.39 16.25
C ALA A 70 -14.23 1.79 17.03
N LYS A 71 -14.14 2.08 18.35
CA LYS A 71 -13.10 1.51 19.22
C LYS A 71 -13.19 0.00 19.33
N LYS A 72 -14.41 -0.56 19.36
CA LYS A 72 -14.64 -2.00 19.38
C LYS A 72 -14.34 -2.63 18.00
N PHE A 73 -14.70 -1.92 16.94
CA PHE A 73 -14.52 -2.37 15.57
C PHE A 73 -13.03 -2.53 15.20
N ILE A 74 -12.17 -1.55 15.48
CA ILE A 74 -10.74 -1.62 15.17
C ILE A 74 -10.00 -2.72 15.95
N LYS A 75 -10.52 -3.16 17.10
CA LYS A 75 -9.95 -4.31 17.87
C LYS A 75 -10.37 -5.67 17.31
N LYS A 76 -11.33 -5.71 16.38
CA LYS A 76 -11.87 -6.96 15.85
C LYS A 76 -11.29 -7.26 14.48
N LEU A 77 -10.13 -7.88 14.44
CA LEU A 77 -9.43 -8.31 13.22
C LEU A 77 -9.46 -9.85 13.10
N PRO A 78 -9.41 -10.39 11.87
CA PRO A 78 -9.50 -9.72 10.56
C PRO A 78 -10.91 -9.24 10.21
N HIS A 79 -11.01 -8.27 9.29
CA HIS A 79 -12.29 -7.86 8.70
C HIS A 79 -12.70 -8.77 7.54
N VAL A 80 -14.01 -8.83 7.28
CA VAL A 80 -14.58 -9.69 6.21
C VAL A 80 -14.59 -8.96 4.88
N TYR A 81 -14.99 -7.68 4.86
CA TYR A 81 -15.18 -6.92 3.63
C TYR A 81 -14.03 -5.94 3.39
N TYR A 82 -13.71 -5.74 2.11
CA TYR A 82 -12.75 -4.73 1.65
C TYR A 82 -13.04 -3.34 2.22
N GLU A 83 -14.31 -2.96 2.26
CA GLU A 83 -14.71 -1.66 2.79
C GLU A 83 -14.57 -1.58 4.32
N GLU A 84 -14.67 -2.68 5.04
CA GLU A 84 -14.34 -2.72 6.48
C GLU A 84 -12.85 -2.45 6.70
N ASN A 85 -11.96 -3.03 5.87
CA ASN A 85 -10.54 -2.73 5.90
C ASN A 85 -10.28 -1.23 5.62
N ASN A 86 -10.98 -0.65 4.65
CA ASN A 86 -10.85 0.78 4.37
C ASN A 86 -11.39 1.68 5.49
N VAL A 87 -12.52 1.30 6.12
CA VAL A 87 -13.05 2.03 7.31
C VAL A 87 -12.01 2.01 8.42
N HIS A 88 -11.39 0.86 8.69
CA HIS A 88 -10.33 0.76 9.69
C HIS A 88 -9.14 1.67 9.36
N ALA A 89 -8.65 1.61 8.12
CA ALA A 89 -7.57 2.47 7.62
C ALA A 89 -7.88 3.95 7.80
N PHE A 90 -9.10 4.38 7.47
CA PHE A 90 -9.52 5.78 7.60
C PHE A 90 -9.77 6.22 9.05
N ILE A 91 -10.10 5.28 9.96
CA ILE A 91 -10.12 5.56 11.40
C ILE A 91 -8.69 5.80 11.92
N ILE A 92 -7.71 4.99 11.51
CA ILE A 92 -6.29 5.19 11.87
C ILE A 92 -5.83 6.60 11.44
N GLU A 93 -6.28 7.11 10.29
CA GLU A 93 -5.96 8.46 9.84
C GLU A 93 -6.46 9.58 10.77
N THR A 94 -7.43 9.28 11.65
CA THR A 94 -7.96 10.27 12.63
C THR A 94 -7.14 10.34 13.92
N ILE A 95 -6.22 9.42 14.14
CA ILE A 95 -5.35 9.40 15.32
C ILE A 95 -4.36 10.55 15.22
N ALA A 96 -4.28 11.36 16.29
CA ALA A 96 -3.47 12.56 16.29
C ALA A 96 -2.07 12.37 16.83
N ASP A 97 -1.84 11.35 17.66
CA ASP A 97 -0.55 11.06 18.26
C ASP A 97 0.30 10.14 17.38
N PHE A 98 1.65 10.32 17.39
CA PHE A 98 2.57 9.53 16.57
C PHE A 98 2.67 8.08 17.06
N ASP A 99 2.85 7.87 18.35
CA ASP A 99 3.06 6.53 18.90
C ASP A 99 1.77 5.71 18.83
N ASP A 100 0.62 6.35 19.08
CA ASP A 100 -0.69 5.71 18.95
C ASP A 100 -0.97 5.30 17.50
N VAL A 101 -0.64 6.14 16.50
CA VAL A 101 -0.85 5.78 15.09
C VAL A 101 0.08 4.67 14.64
N VAL A 102 1.34 4.67 15.11
CA VAL A 102 2.29 3.58 14.82
C VAL A 102 1.79 2.26 15.42
N ALA A 103 1.34 2.27 16.68
CA ALA A 103 0.79 1.09 17.33
C ALA A 103 -0.44 0.56 16.58
N ALA A 104 -1.36 1.43 16.17
CA ALA A 104 -2.55 1.04 15.39
C ALA A 104 -2.18 0.46 14.01
N LEU A 105 -1.16 1.02 13.34
CA LEU A 105 -0.65 0.49 12.08
C LEU A 105 0.01 -0.88 12.27
N ASP A 106 0.78 -1.10 13.34
CA ASP A 106 1.39 -2.38 13.66
C ASP A 106 0.36 -3.49 13.89
N GLU A 107 -0.76 -3.15 14.55
CA GLU A 107 -1.88 -4.08 14.74
C GLU A 107 -2.59 -4.39 13.41
N PHE A 108 -2.80 -3.39 12.54
CA PHE A 108 -3.64 -3.51 11.35
C PHE A 108 -2.92 -4.02 10.10
N LEU A 109 -1.71 -3.52 9.80
CA LEU A 109 -0.97 -3.84 8.57
C LEU A 109 -0.84 -5.34 8.28
N PRO A 110 -0.65 -6.22 9.28
CA PRO A 110 -0.61 -7.66 9.05
C PRO A 110 -1.87 -8.27 8.41
N TYR A 111 -2.99 -7.59 8.50
CA TYR A 111 -4.29 -8.04 7.97
C TYR A 111 -4.68 -7.35 6.66
N VAL A 112 -3.92 -6.36 6.22
CA VAL A 112 -4.11 -5.73 4.91
C VAL A 112 -3.78 -6.74 3.82
N ASP A 113 -4.71 -6.96 2.90
CA ASP A 113 -4.66 -8.01 1.88
C ASP A 113 -4.77 -7.51 0.44
N ASN A 114 -4.74 -6.18 0.25
CA ASN A 114 -4.82 -5.55 -1.05
C ASN A 114 -4.07 -4.22 -1.11
N TRP A 115 -3.64 -3.85 -2.32
CA TRP A 115 -2.89 -2.63 -2.58
C TRP A 115 -3.70 -1.35 -2.34
N ALA A 116 -5.00 -1.38 -2.62
CA ALA A 116 -5.83 -0.17 -2.55
C ALA A 116 -6.03 0.30 -1.11
N THR A 117 -6.29 -0.61 -0.16
CA THR A 117 -6.31 -0.29 1.26
C THR A 117 -4.92 0.19 1.73
N CYS A 118 -3.86 -0.55 1.35
CA CYS A 118 -2.48 -0.21 1.74
C CYS A 118 -2.09 1.21 1.31
N ASP A 119 -2.28 1.54 0.03
CA ASP A 119 -1.81 2.81 -0.54
C ASP A 119 -2.69 4.00 -0.17
N SER A 120 -3.95 3.76 0.21
CA SER A 120 -4.89 4.84 0.60
C SER A 120 -4.61 5.40 1.99
N MET A 121 -3.86 4.68 2.84
CA MET A 121 -3.54 5.11 4.20
C MET A 121 -2.51 6.25 4.21
N SER A 122 -2.87 7.38 4.80
CA SER A 122 -2.01 8.55 4.91
C SER A 122 -2.23 9.31 6.23
N PRO A 123 -1.94 8.68 7.39
CA PRO A 123 -2.12 9.33 8.69
C PRO A 123 -1.16 10.52 8.85
N LYS A 124 -1.71 11.71 9.07
CA LYS A 124 -0.91 12.94 9.23
C LYS A 124 -0.01 12.92 10.47
N ALA A 125 -0.40 12.18 11.49
CA ALA A 125 0.39 12.05 12.72
C ALA A 125 1.80 11.48 12.47
N LEU A 126 2.01 10.72 11.38
CA LEU A 126 3.32 10.19 11.00
C LEU A 126 4.36 11.30 10.71
N GLU A 127 3.92 12.50 10.36
CA GLU A 127 4.82 13.65 10.11
C GLU A 127 5.41 14.24 11.38
N LYS A 128 4.86 13.92 12.55
CA LYS A 128 5.27 14.51 13.83
C LYS A 128 6.61 14.02 14.35
N ASN A 129 7.08 12.83 13.89
CA ASN A 129 8.38 12.30 14.30
C ASN A 129 9.07 11.58 13.13
N ILE A 130 9.69 12.37 12.26
CA ILE A 130 10.36 11.88 11.04
C ILE A 130 11.51 10.89 11.32
N PRO A 131 12.39 11.11 12.33
CA PRO A 131 13.44 10.13 12.64
C PRO A 131 12.87 8.76 13.07
N ALA A 132 11.87 8.76 13.95
CA ALA A 132 11.20 7.53 14.37
C ALA A 132 10.44 6.86 13.21
N LEU A 133 9.79 7.64 12.34
CA LEU A 133 9.12 7.14 11.15
C LEU A 133 10.10 6.43 10.19
N TYR A 134 11.30 6.99 10.01
CA TYR A 134 12.33 6.35 9.17
C TYR A 134 12.72 4.96 9.70
N LYS A 135 12.99 4.87 11.01
CA LYS A 135 13.29 3.59 11.67
C LYS A 135 12.13 2.61 11.53
N LYS A 136 10.91 3.10 11.76
CA LYS A 136 9.70 2.26 11.65
C LYS A 136 9.44 1.76 10.23
N ALA A 137 9.69 2.58 9.20
CA ALA A 137 9.60 2.17 7.82
C ALA A 137 10.58 1.01 7.51
N GLN A 138 11.79 1.02 8.07
CA GLN A 138 12.75 -0.08 7.94
C GLN A 138 12.23 -1.37 8.60
N GLU A 139 11.61 -1.27 9.78
CA GLU A 139 11.00 -2.41 10.47
C GLU A 139 9.85 -3.02 9.65
N TRP A 140 8.95 -2.18 9.09
CA TRP A 140 7.88 -2.63 8.20
C TRP A 140 8.41 -3.31 6.94
N ILE A 141 9.47 -2.78 6.33
CA ILE A 141 10.13 -3.40 5.17
C ILE A 141 10.72 -4.77 5.53
N ALA A 142 11.25 -4.93 6.74
CA ALA A 142 11.83 -6.19 7.21
C ALA A 142 10.79 -7.23 7.66
N SER A 143 9.50 -6.90 7.72
CA SER A 143 8.43 -7.75 8.29
C SER A 143 8.14 -9.04 7.50
N GLY A 144 8.51 -9.09 6.22
CA GLY A 144 8.20 -10.21 5.32
C GLY A 144 6.72 -10.33 4.90
N LYS A 145 5.83 -9.46 5.40
CA LYS A 145 4.40 -9.47 5.04
C LYS A 145 4.15 -8.52 3.87
N THR A 146 3.56 -9.02 2.79
CA THR A 146 3.45 -8.32 1.50
C THR A 146 3.03 -6.86 1.60
N TYR A 147 1.91 -6.58 2.26
CA TYR A 147 1.38 -5.21 2.31
C TYR A 147 2.01 -4.37 3.43
N THR A 148 2.57 -4.98 4.46
CA THR A 148 3.39 -4.27 5.46
C THR A 148 4.70 -3.78 4.83
N VAL A 149 5.38 -4.65 4.05
CA VAL A 149 6.57 -4.28 3.26
C VAL A 149 6.21 -3.16 2.26
N ARG A 150 5.10 -3.33 1.52
CA ARG A 150 4.61 -2.33 0.57
C ARG A 150 4.36 -0.99 1.25
N PHE A 151 3.73 -0.97 2.42
CA PHE A 151 3.47 0.24 3.19
C PHE A 151 4.77 0.93 3.61
N GLY A 152 5.74 0.17 4.15
CA GLY A 152 7.05 0.69 4.54
C GLY A 152 7.80 1.35 3.37
N ILE A 153 7.81 0.73 2.17
CA ILE A 153 8.37 1.33 0.96
C ILE A 153 7.59 2.61 0.58
N GLY A 154 6.25 2.57 0.71
CA GLY A 154 5.37 3.72 0.48
C GLY A 154 5.67 4.90 1.39
N ILE A 155 6.00 4.65 2.66
CA ILE A 155 6.46 5.67 3.60
C ILE A 155 7.77 6.30 3.12
N LEU A 156 8.77 5.48 2.73
CA LEU A 156 10.02 6.02 2.18
C LEU A 156 9.78 6.84 0.92
N MET A 157 8.90 6.39 0.02
CA MET A 157 8.55 7.11 -1.20
C MET A 157 7.87 8.46 -0.91
N ARG A 158 6.99 8.52 0.08
CA ARG A 158 6.17 9.70 0.40
C ARG A 158 6.93 10.76 1.18
N PHE A 159 7.73 10.34 2.17
CA PHE A 159 8.35 11.26 3.14
C PHE A 159 9.86 11.45 2.95
N PHE A 160 10.52 10.59 2.14
CA PHE A 160 11.98 10.56 2.03
C PHE A 160 12.50 10.57 0.58
N LEU A 161 11.74 11.10 -0.38
CA LEU A 161 12.20 11.31 -1.76
C LEU A 161 12.38 12.78 -2.17
N ASP A 162 12.01 13.72 -1.32
CA ASP A 162 12.23 15.15 -1.54
C ASP A 162 13.44 15.62 -0.70
N GLU A 163 13.29 16.67 0.07
CA GLU A 163 14.38 17.28 0.87
C GLU A 163 15.04 16.31 1.87
N ARG A 164 14.33 15.26 2.28
CA ARG A 164 14.84 14.24 3.20
C ARG A 164 15.44 13.02 2.48
N PHE A 165 15.69 13.15 1.18
CA PHE A 165 16.27 12.05 0.43
C PHE A 165 17.67 11.69 0.92
N THR A 166 17.91 10.38 1.04
CA THR A 166 19.23 9.82 1.33
C THR A 166 19.50 8.61 0.43
N LEU A 167 20.74 8.44 0.01
CA LEU A 167 21.16 7.25 -0.74
C LEU A 167 20.94 5.95 0.04
N SER A 168 20.96 6.01 1.38
CA SER A 168 20.69 4.85 2.24
C SER A 168 19.26 4.34 2.07
N SER A 169 18.26 5.23 1.90
CA SER A 169 16.88 4.83 1.61
C SER A 169 16.78 4.09 0.28
N ALA A 170 17.39 4.62 -0.78
CA ALA A 170 17.41 3.96 -2.08
C ALA A 170 18.19 2.63 -2.03
N ALA A 171 19.32 2.59 -1.31
CA ALA A 171 20.09 1.37 -1.13
C ALA A 171 19.31 0.29 -0.36
N LEU A 172 18.53 0.66 0.66
CA LEU A 172 17.64 -0.26 1.38
C LEU A 172 16.61 -0.87 0.42
N VAL A 173 15.88 -0.03 -0.30
CA VAL A 173 14.83 -0.49 -1.23
C VAL A 173 15.43 -1.31 -2.38
N SER A 174 16.63 -0.97 -2.86
CA SER A 174 17.30 -1.72 -3.94
C SER A 174 17.69 -3.15 -3.58
N LYS A 175 17.79 -3.47 -2.30
CA LYS A 175 18.15 -4.82 -1.80
C LYS A 175 16.94 -5.75 -1.67
N ILE A 176 15.72 -5.24 -1.75
CA ILE A 176 14.51 -6.05 -1.62
C ILE A 176 14.44 -7.03 -2.78
N ARG A 177 14.25 -8.32 -2.45
CA ARG A 177 14.00 -9.42 -3.37
C ARG A 177 12.75 -10.15 -2.90
N SER A 178 11.82 -10.38 -3.80
CA SER A 178 10.56 -11.03 -3.46
C SER A 178 9.94 -11.71 -4.68
N ASP A 179 9.21 -12.79 -4.46
CA ASP A 179 8.35 -13.40 -5.50
C ASP A 179 6.96 -12.71 -5.55
N GLU A 180 6.69 -11.81 -4.59
CA GLU A 180 5.41 -11.12 -4.47
C GLU A 180 5.31 -9.93 -5.44
N TYR A 181 4.37 -10.05 -6.40
CA TYR A 181 4.13 -9.01 -7.41
C TYR A 181 3.94 -7.61 -6.82
N TYR A 182 3.17 -7.50 -5.73
CA TYR A 182 2.83 -6.19 -5.15
C TYR A 182 3.99 -5.54 -4.38
N ILE A 183 4.95 -6.33 -3.89
CA ILE A 183 6.22 -5.81 -3.36
C ILE A 183 7.09 -5.29 -4.52
N ASN A 184 7.32 -6.12 -5.53
CA ASN A 184 8.15 -5.77 -6.68
C ASN A 184 7.60 -4.54 -7.43
N MET A 185 6.26 -4.45 -7.57
CA MET A 185 5.60 -3.28 -8.15
C MET A 185 5.85 -2.02 -7.32
N MET A 186 5.88 -2.12 -5.99
CA MET A 186 6.13 -0.96 -5.13
C MET A 186 7.60 -0.53 -5.18
N VAL A 187 8.55 -1.46 -5.23
CA VAL A 187 9.97 -1.15 -5.49
C VAL A 187 10.12 -0.42 -6.84
N ALA A 188 9.46 -0.93 -7.89
CA ALA A 188 9.49 -0.27 -9.20
C ALA A 188 8.87 1.13 -9.17
N TRP A 189 7.80 1.33 -8.43
CA TRP A 189 7.16 2.64 -8.28
C TRP A 189 8.04 3.60 -7.47
N TYR A 190 8.66 3.12 -6.39
CA TYR A 190 9.65 3.90 -5.62
C TYR A 190 10.76 4.42 -6.53
N PHE A 191 11.43 3.55 -7.29
CA PHE A 191 12.55 3.96 -8.15
C PHE A 191 12.11 4.84 -9.33
N ALA A 192 10.94 4.59 -9.92
CA ALA A 192 10.40 5.47 -10.96
C ALA A 192 10.10 6.88 -10.42
N THR A 193 9.58 7.00 -9.20
CA THR A 193 9.35 8.27 -8.53
C THR A 193 10.67 8.94 -8.15
N ALA A 194 11.62 8.15 -7.66
CA ALA A 194 12.97 8.64 -7.34
C ALA A 194 13.72 9.14 -8.57
N LEU A 195 13.62 8.49 -9.72
CA LEU A 195 14.16 8.97 -10.99
C LEU A 195 13.53 10.31 -11.45
N ALA A 196 12.28 10.58 -11.07
CA ALA A 196 11.67 11.87 -11.37
C ALA A 196 12.13 12.99 -10.43
N LYS A 197 12.50 12.68 -9.17
CA LYS A 197 12.82 13.66 -8.13
C LYS A 197 14.32 13.81 -7.88
N GLN A 198 15.08 12.72 -7.95
CA GLN A 198 16.48 12.59 -7.55
C GLN A 198 17.30 11.86 -8.63
N TYR A 199 17.14 12.28 -9.90
CA TYR A 199 17.62 11.53 -11.06
C TYR A 199 19.09 11.12 -10.95
N ASP A 200 20.00 12.09 -10.77
CA ASP A 200 21.44 11.85 -10.80
C ASP A 200 21.92 10.96 -9.64
N ALA A 201 21.28 11.09 -8.48
CA ALA A 201 21.58 10.27 -7.31
C ALA A 201 21.08 8.81 -7.44
N VAL A 202 19.99 8.59 -8.20
CA VAL A 202 19.32 7.29 -8.28
C VAL A 202 19.67 6.54 -9.56
N LEU A 203 20.02 7.22 -10.63
CA LEU A 203 20.41 6.64 -11.92
C LEU A 203 21.47 5.51 -11.78
N PRO A 204 22.51 5.62 -10.92
CA PRO A 204 23.50 4.57 -10.75
C PRO A 204 22.93 3.22 -10.27
N PHE A 205 21.75 3.20 -9.63
CA PHE A 205 21.10 1.95 -9.25
C PHE A 205 20.56 1.19 -10.48
N ILE A 206 20.16 1.91 -11.50
CA ILE A 206 19.68 1.36 -12.76
C ILE A 206 20.86 0.96 -13.64
N GLU A 207 21.84 1.82 -13.84
CA GLU A 207 23.04 1.55 -14.66
C GLU A 207 23.81 0.34 -14.14
N LYS A 208 23.96 0.23 -12.81
CA LYS A 208 24.67 -0.88 -12.15
C LYS A 208 23.77 -2.10 -11.90
N LYS A 209 22.56 -2.14 -12.47
CA LYS A 209 21.61 -3.28 -12.42
C LYS A 209 21.36 -3.77 -10.99
N ARG A 210 21.14 -2.84 -10.03
CA ARG A 210 20.97 -3.15 -8.61
C ARG A 210 19.63 -3.80 -8.27
N LEU A 211 18.64 -3.75 -9.17
CA LEU A 211 17.33 -4.37 -9.04
C LEU A 211 17.31 -5.72 -9.79
N ASP A 212 16.38 -6.62 -9.41
CA ASP A 212 16.12 -7.80 -10.24
C ASP A 212 15.58 -7.39 -11.62
N VAL A 213 15.66 -8.28 -12.60
CA VAL A 213 15.37 -7.98 -14.01
C VAL A 213 13.97 -7.43 -14.21
N TRP A 214 12.96 -8.07 -13.58
CA TRP A 214 11.57 -7.64 -13.74
C TRP A 214 11.34 -6.25 -13.15
N THR A 215 11.79 -6.03 -11.91
CA THR A 215 11.64 -4.76 -11.17
C THR A 215 12.42 -3.64 -11.87
N HIS A 216 13.61 -3.92 -12.39
CA HIS A 216 14.42 -3.00 -13.18
C HIS A 216 13.65 -2.52 -14.42
N ASN A 217 13.15 -3.44 -15.23
CA ASN A 217 12.42 -3.11 -16.45
C ASN A 217 11.10 -2.40 -16.15
N LYS A 218 10.42 -2.80 -15.08
CA LYS A 218 9.18 -2.15 -14.62
C LYS A 218 9.43 -0.74 -14.11
N THR A 219 10.55 -0.50 -13.42
CA THR A 219 11.00 0.85 -13.01
C THR A 219 11.15 1.75 -14.23
N ILE A 220 11.90 1.30 -15.24
CA ILE A 220 12.12 2.05 -16.48
C ILE A 220 10.79 2.32 -17.18
N GLN A 221 9.91 1.30 -17.28
CA GLN A 221 8.59 1.47 -17.89
C GLN A 221 7.81 2.59 -17.18
N LYS A 222 7.69 2.55 -15.86
CA LYS A 222 6.97 3.56 -15.08
C LYS A 222 7.62 4.95 -15.16
N ALA A 223 8.94 5.04 -15.20
CA ALA A 223 9.63 6.32 -15.38
C ALA A 223 9.34 6.93 -16.75
N ILE A 224 9.31 6.13 -17.81
CA ILE A 224 8.99 6.58 -19.18
C ILE A 224 7.52 7.03 -19.29
N GLU A 225 6.60 6.36 -18.60
CA GLU A 225 5.17 6.72 -18.55
C GLU A 225 4.93 8.03 -17.78
N SER A 226 5.86 8.42 -16.92
CA SER A 226 5.73 9.63 -16.10
C SER A 226 5.99 10.90 -16.91
N TYR A 227 5.08 11.87 -16.89
CA TYR A 227 5.28 13.20 -17.45
C TYR A 227 6.31 14.06 -16.67
N ARG A 228 6.70 13.61 -15.45
CA ARG A 228 7.70 14.30 -14.62
C ARG A 228 9.15 14.01 -15.03
N VAL A 229 9.36 12.99 -15.85
CA VAL A 229 10.69 12.63 -16.35
C VAL A 229 10.86 13.28 -17.74
N PRO A 230 11.88 14.10 -17.98
CA PRO A 230 12.17 14.72 -19.30
C PRO A 230 12.42 13.70 -20.40
N ASP A 231 12.17 14.07 -21.65
CA ASP A 231 12.21 13.14 -22.78
C ASP A 231 13.62 12.63 -23.11
N ASP A 232 14.64 13.44 -22.92
CA ASP A 232 16.05 13.04 -23.04
C ASP A 232 16.40 11.94 -22.04
N ARG A 233 15.99 12.09 -20.77
CA ARG A 233 16.14 11.08 -19.72
C ARG A 233 15.33 9.80 -20.03
N LYS A 234 14.12 9.94 -20.55
CA LYS A 234 13.33 8.79 -21.01
C LYS A 234 14.02 8.02 -22.12
N LYS A 235 14.63 8.74 -23.10
CA LYS A 235 15.38 8.11 -24.19
C LYS A 235 16.58 7.34 -23.66
N TYR A 236 17.33 7.92 -22.72
CA TYR A 236 18.45 7.23 -22.08
C TYR A 236 18.00 5.98 -21.30
N LEU A 237 16.98 6.10 -20.46
CA LEU A 237 16.45 4.98 -19.67
C LEU A 237 15.98 3.80 -20.55
N ARG A 238 15.43 4.06 -21.75
CA ARG A 238 15.04 2.98 -22.69
C ARG A 238 16.19 2.08 -23.05
N ASN A 239 17.40 2.66 -23.20
CA ASN A 239 18.61 1.89 -23.56
C ASN A 239 19.15 1.03 -22.41
N LEU A 240 18.70 1.28 -21.18
CA LEU A 240 19.11 0.53 -19.99
C LEU A 240 18.23 -0.68 -19.69
N LYS A 241 17.19 -0.96 -20.49
CA LYS A 241 16.36 -2.15 -20.32
C LYS A 241 17.18 -3.41 -20.46
N LEU A 242 16.92 -4.37 -19.58
CA LEU A 242 17.56 -5.68 -19.59
C LEU A 242 16.73 -6.66 -20.45
N LYS A 243 17.43 -7.60 -21.10
CA LYS A 243 16.76 -8.73 -21.75
C LYS A 243 16.16 -9.63 -20.68
N PRO A 244 14.91 -10.14 -20.88
CA PRO A 244 14.27 -11.06 -19.93
C PRO A 244 15.05 -12.35 -19.78
#